data_d89fc66243dd499660a7173dccbeed40
#
_entry.id   d89fc66243dd499660a7173dccbeed40
#
_cell.length_a   1.000
_cell.length_b   1.000
_cell.length_c   1.000
_cell.angle_alpha   90.00
_cell.angle_beta   90.00
_cell.angle_gamma   90.00
#
_symmetry.space_group_name_H-M   'P 1'
#
loop_
_entity.id
_entity.type
_entity.pdbx_description
1 polymer ?
#
loop_
_entity_poly.entity_id
_entity_poly.type
_entity_poly.pdbx_seq_one_letter_code
_entity_poly.pdbx_strand_id
1 'polypeptide(L)'
;MQFAVETLLRCSRPIPRNKLEMAKAIIFDIDGTLLDSVDLHAKAWQEALRHFGHEIPFNDIRSQIGKGGDQLLPVFLSEEELKQRGKEIENYRSDLFKRKYLGEVKPFPAVRELFLKVKENGQQVALASSAKADELETYEKIAHIEDLVQVETSSADAERSKPHPDIFEAALARLGNNIGRDEVVVVGDSPHDAEAAKRAGLRTVGVRCGGFPEHDLRAAGCITIYDGPEDLLEHYEHTPLAPA
;
A
#
# COMPACT_ATOMS: atom_id res chain seq x y z
N MET A 1 52.71 11.01 4.61
CA MET A 1 51.79 10.01 4.03
C MET A 1 50.38 10.38 4.45
N GLN A 2 49.69 11.02 3.53
CA GLN A 2 48.37 11.60 3.75
C GLN A 2 47.40 10.73 2.97
N PHE A 3 46.56 9.97 3.69
CA PHE A 3 45.51 9.17 3.07
C PHE A 3 44.27 10.05 2.87
N ALA A 4 43.96 10.30 1.63
CA ALA A 4 42.76 10.95 1.18
C ALA A 4 41.57 9.96 1.33
N VAL A 5 40.57 10.34 2.11
CA VAL A 5 39.29 9.63 2.21
C VAL A 5 38.43 10.18 1.06
N GLU A 6 38.33 9.42 -0.03
CA GLU A 6 37.38 9.71 -1.11
C GLU A 6 35.97 9.32 -0.62
N THR A 7 35.18 10.35 -0.33
CA THR A 7 33.72 10.25 -0.11
C THR A 7 33.08 9.92 -1.46
N LEU A 8 32.69 8.67 -1.64
CA LEU A 8 31.86 8.24 -2.75
C LEU A 8 30.43 8.79 -2.57
N LEU A 9 30.21 10.00 -3.03
CA LEU A 9 28.87 10.51 -3.35
C LEU A 9 28.28 9.62 -4.45
N ARG A 10 27.41 8.71 -4.09
CA ARG A 10 26.54 7.98 -5.03
C ARG A 10 25.61 9.00 -5.68
N CYS A 11 26.08 9.53 -6.79
CA CYS A 11 25.27 10.34 -7.70
C CYS A 11 24.23 9.42 -8.35
N SER A 12 23.04 9.38 -7.80
CA SER A 12 21.87 8.84 -8.50
C SER A 12 21.66 9.72 -9.72
N ARG A 13 21.95 9.19 -10.91
CA ARG A 13 21.68 9.90 -12.16
C ARG A 13 20.20 10.20 -12.23
N PRO A 14 19.77 11.46 -12.40
CA PRO A 14 18.37 11.77 -12.62
C PRO A 14 17.90 11.03 -13.87
N ILE A 15 16.80 10.30 -13.76
CA ILE A 15 16.12 9.68 -14.90
C ILE A 15 15.79 10.82 -15.87
N PRO A 16 16.14 10.72 -17.16
CA PRO A 16 15.84 11.81 -18.10
C PRO A 16 14.32 12.02 -18.15
N ARG A 17 13.88 13.26 -17.91
CA ARG A 17 12.48 13.70 -17.91
C ARG A 17 11.73 13.55 -19.26
N ASN A 18 12.38 13.02 -20.29
CA ASN A 18 11.81 12.81 -21.60
C ASN A 18 10.94 11.55 -21.61
N LYS A 19 9.62 11.73 -21.49
CA LYS A 19 8.52 10.78 -21.62
C LYS A 19 7.92 10.15 -20.35
N LEU A 20 8.11 10.70 -19.19
CA LEU A 20 7.20 10.38 -18.08
C LEU A 20 6.00 11.34 -18.22
N GLU A 21 4.86 10.83 -18.69
CA GLU A 21 3.64 11.61 -18.71
C GLU A 21 3.28 11.98 -17.27
N MET A 22 2.75 13.20 -17.08
CA MET A 22 2.41 13.79 -15.80
C MET A 22 1.42 12.91 -15.05
N ALA A 23 1.66 12.66 -13.78
CA ALA A 23 0.66 12.00 -12.95
C ALA A 23 -0.56 12.92 -12.81
N LYS A 24 -1.72 12.47 -13.32
CA LYS A 24 -3.02 13.13 -13.13
C LYS A 24 -3.78 12.55 -11.95
N ALA A 25 -3.44 11.34 -11.57
CA ALA A 25 -4.02 10.70 -10.40
C ALA A 25 -2.97 9.86 -9.65
N ILE A 26 -3.13 9.80 -8.34
CA ILE A 26 -2.30 8.98 -7.46
C ILE A 26 -3.22 8.03 -6.70
N ILE A 27 -2.92 6.74 -6.78
CA ILE A 27 -3.63 5.71 -6.04
C ILE A 27 -2.76 5.32 -4.85
N PHE A 28 -3.24 5.54 -3.65
CA PHE A 28 -2.55 5.14 -2.43
C PHE A 28 -3.11 3.83 -1.89
N ASP A 29 -2.22 2.91 -1.53
CA ASP A 29 -2.51 1.89 -0.54
C ASP A 29 -2.62 2.53 0.86
N ILE A 30 -3.12 1.80 1.86
CA ILE A 30 -3.39 2.35 3.19
C ILE A 30 -2.49 1.73 4.25
N ASP A 31 -2.57 0.40 4.43
CA ASP A 31 -1.94 -0.30 5.54
C ASP A 31 -0.42 -0.41 5.33
N GLY A 32 0.36 0.32 6.13
CA GLY A 32 1.81 0.42 5.96
C GLY A 32 2.26 1.55 5.02
N THR A 33 1.32 2.13 4.28
CA THR A 33 1.55 3.24 3.35
C THR A 33 1.16 4.58 3.96
N LEU A 34 -0.06 4.70 4.43
CA LEU A 34 -0.62 5.90 5.08
C LEU A 34 -0.74 5.72 6.58
N LEU A 35 -1.01 4.49 7.02
CA LEU A 35 -1.23 4.13 8.41
C LEU A 35 -0.19 3.13 8.92
N ASP A 36 0.30 3.33 10.12
CA ASP A 36 1.15 2.39 10.85
C ASP A 36 0.28 1.26 11.43
N SER A 37 -0.03 0.27 10.59
CA SER A 37 -0.98 -0.80 10.88
C SER A 37 -0.46 -2.21 10.57
N VAL A 38 0.65 -2.35 9.83
CA VAL A 38 1.17 -3.66 9.34
C VAL A 38 1.38 -4.66 10.49
N ASP A 39 2.09 -4.24 11.55
CA ASP A 39 2.35 -5.11 12.70
C ASP A 39 1.09 -5.44 13.49
N LEU A 40 0.12 -4.53 13.52
CA LEU A 40 -1.18 -4.75 14.18
C LEU A 40 -2.00 -5.79 13.41
N HIS A 41 -2.01 -5.70 12.08
CA HIS A 41 -2.64 -6.71 11.24
C HIS A 41 -1.95 -8.07 11.37
N ALA A 42 -0.61 -8.10 11.39
CA ALA A 42 0.14 -9.34 11.56
C ALA A 42 -0.18 -10.02 12.92
N LYS A 43 -0.27 -9.23 14.00
CA LYS A 43 -0.69 -9.72 15.33
C LYS A 43 -2.10 -10.28 15.31
N ALA A 44 -3.05 -9.57 14.68
CA ALA A 44 -4.43 -10.02 14.59
C ALA A 44 -4.55 -11.35 13.81
N TRP A 45 -3.82 -11.50 12.72
CA TRP A 45 -3.74 -12.75 11.97
C TRP A 45 -3.08 -13.87 12.77
N GLN A 46 -1.99 -13.58 13.47
CA GLN A 46 -1.31 -14.58 14.32
C GLN A 46 -2.23 -15.09 15.43
N GLU A 47 -2.94 -14.22 16.12
CA GLU A 47 -3.88 -14.61 17.16
C GLU A 47 -5.07 -15.38 16.59
N ALA A 48 -5.59 -14.95 15.43
CA ALA A 48 -6.67 -15.67 14.76
C ALA A 48 -6.23 -17.09 14.35
N LEU A 49 -5.12 -17.23 13.64
CA LEU A 49 -4.59 -18.52 13.23
C LEU A 49 -4.32 -19.42 14.42
N ARG A 50 -3.73 -18.89 15.50
CA ARG A 50 -3.52 -19.63 16.75
C ARG A 50 -4.82 -20.14 17.38
N HIS A 51 -5.88 -19.30 17.38
CA HIS A 51 -7.19 -19.70 17.86
C HIS A 51 -7.77 -20.91 17.12
N PHE A 52 -7.43 -21.02 15.84
CA PHE A 52 -7.86 -22.15 14.99
C PHE A 52 -6.85 -23.30 14.95
N GLY A 53 -5.79 -23.27 15.79
CA GLY A 53 -4.84 -24.36 15.98
C GLY A 53 -3.56 -24.27 15.17
N HIS A 54 -3.27 -23.12 14.53
CA HIS A 54 -2.07 -22.90 13.71
C HIS A 54 -1.07 -22.00 14.41
N GLU A 55 0.08 -22.54 14.78
CA GLU A 55 1.19 -21.77 15.34
C GLU A 55 2.13 -21.32 14.23
N ILE A 56 1.91 -20.11 13.69
CA ILE A 56 2.72 -19.54 12.62
C ILE A 56 3.63 -18.46 13.20
N PRO A 57 4.92 -18.42 12.85
CA PRO A 57 5.83 -17.36 13.26
C PRO A 57 5.34 -15.98 12.81
N PHE A 58 5.51 -14.98 13.68
CA PHE A 58 5.06 -13.61 13.39
C PHE A 58 5.60 -13.05 12.07
N ASN A 59 6.89 -13.23 11.79
CA ASN A 59 7.51 -12.70 10.59
C ASN A 59 7.00 -13.35 9.30
N ASP A 60 6.58 -14.63 9.36
CA ASP A 60 6.02 -15.31 8.19
C ASP A 60 4.64 -14.71 7.85
N ILE A 61 3.81 -14.44 8.87
CA ILE A 61 2.53 -13.76 8.69
C ILE A 61 2.74 -12.32 8.24
N ARG A 62 3.66 -11.59 8.88
CA ARG A 62 3.97 -10.21 8.58
C ARG A 62 4.38 -10.01 7.12
N SER A 63 5.15 -10.94 6.56
CA SER A 63 5.56 -10.92 5.14
C SER A 63 4.39 -11.06 4.15
N GLN A 64 3.21 -11.46 4.63
CA GLN A 64 2.00 -11.60 3.82
C GLN A 64 1.03 -10.41 3.98
N ILE A 65 1.30 -9.47 4.89
CA ILE A 65 0.47 -8.28 5.05
C ILE A 65 0.54 -7.42 3.78
N GLY A 66 -0.57 -6.80 3.42
CA GLY A 66 -0.80 -6.17 2.11
C GLY A 66 -1.66 -7.03 1.18
N LYS A 67 -1.72 -8.36 1.42
CA LYS A 67 -2.68 -9.27 0.79
C LYS A 67 -4.02 -9.24 1.53
N GLY A 68 -5.11 -9.53 0.81
CA GLY A 68 -6.36 -9.90 1.46
C GLY A 68 -6.33 -11.34 2.02
N GLY A 69 -7.31 -11.69 2.84
CA GLY A 69 -7.41 -13.01 3.46
C GLY A 69 -7.44 -14.16 2.45
N ASP A 70 -8.06 -13.93 1.29
CA ASP A 70 -8.12 -14.87 0.16
C ASP A 70 -6.75 -15.24 -0.43
N GLN A 71 -5.75 -14.36 -0.29
CA GLN A 71 -4.38 -14.59 -0.76
C GLN A 71 -3.40 -14.89 0.38
N LEU A 72 -3.73 -14.51 1.62
CA LEU A 72 -2.89 -14.76 2.79
C LEU A 72 -3.12 -16.17 3.36
N LEU A 73 -4.37 -16.57 3.57
CA LEU A 73 -4.68 -17.86 4.18
C LEU A 73 -4.16 -19.07 3.38
N PRO A 74 -4.20 -19.09 2.03
CA PRO A 74 -3.65 -20.20 1.26
C PRO A 74 -2.15 -20.45 1.43
N VAL A 75 -1.40 -19.47 1.98
CA VAL A 75 0.02 -19.67 2.31
C VAL A 75 0.20 -20.61 3.49
N PHE A 76 -0.78 -20.67 4.38
CA PHE A 76 -0.68 -21.37 5.67
C PHE A 76 -1.65 -22.54 5.84
N LEU A 77 -2.72 -22.58 5.07
CA LEU A 77 -3.81 -23.54 5.21
C LEU A 77 -3.97 -24.39 3.95
N SER A 78 -4.43 -25.64 4.13
CA SER A 78 -4.79 -26.51 3.02
C SER A 78 -6.08 -26.04 2.32
N GLU A 79 -6.26 -26.43 1.04
CA GLU A 79 -7.47 -26.11 0.29
C GLU A 79 -8.75 -26.64 0.98
N GLU A 80 -8.65 -27.82 1.63
CA GLU A 80 -9.78 -28.41 2.35
C GLU A 80 -10.19 -27.54 3.55
N GLU A 81 -9.21 -27.11 4.33
CA GLU A 81 -9.44 -26.26 5.50
C GLU A 81 -9.94 -24.86 5.11
N LEU A 82 -9.40 -24.30 4.04
CA LEU A 82 -9.89 -23.02 3.47
C LEU A 82 -11.37 -23.10 3.12
N LYS A 83 -11.80 -24.19 2.45
CA LYS A 83 -13.20 -24.40 2.10
C LYS A 83 -14.10 -24.56 3.32
N GLN A 84 -13.61 -25.21 4.36
CA GLN A 84 -14.39 -25.47 5.57
C GLN A 84 -14.45 -24.29 6.53
N ARG A 85 -13.32 -23.58 6.72
CA ARG A 85 -13.16 -22.60 7.81
C ARG A 85 -12.57 -21.26 7.39
N GLY A 86 -12.13 -21.09 6.14
CA GLY A 86 -11.44 -19.85 5.71
C GLY A 86 -12.25 -18.59 6.04
N LYS A 87 -13.54 -18.60 5.75
CA LYS A 87 -14.43 -17.47 6.05
C LYS A 87 -14.63 -17.21 7.54
N GLU A 88 -14.66 -18.26 8.34
CA GLU A 88 -14.75 -18.16 9.81
C GLU A 88 -13.49 -17.51 10.37
N ILE A 89 -12.32 -17.94 9.90
CA ILE A 89 -11.02 -17.37 10.31
C ILE A 89 -10.91 -15.89 9.93
N GLU A 90 -11.29 -15.52 8.70
CA GLU A 90 -11.30 -14.11 8.27
C GLU A 90 -12.23 -13.24 9.13
N ASN A 91 -13.43 -13.72 9.42
CA ASN A 91 -14.38 -12.98 10.24
C ASN A 91 -13.87 -12.82 11.67
N TYR A 92 -13.35 -13.92 12.27
CA TYR A 92 -12.75 -13.87 13.61
C TYR A 92 -11.58 -12.86 13.67
N ARG A 93 -10.69 -12.87 12.67
CA ARG A 93 -9.59 -11.92 12.58
C ARG A 93 -10.08 -10.49 12.45
N SER A 94 -11.09 -10.23 11.61
CA SER A 94 -11.65 -8.88 11.42
C SER A 94 -12.24 -8.36 12.73
N ASP A 95 -13.05 -9.16 13.43
CA ASP A 95 -13.63 -8.78 14.71
C ASP A 95 -12.58 -8.59 15.81
N LEU A 96 -11.54 -9.42 15.81
CA LEU A 96 -10.41 -9.30 16.73
C LEU A 96 -9.64 -7.99 16.49
N PHE A 97 -9.35 -7.68 15.22
CA PHE A 97 -8.65 -6.45 14.85
C PHE A 97 -9.42 -5.22 15.31
N LYS A 98 -10.71 -5.15 14.99
CA LYS A 98 -11.57 -4.01 15.37
C LYS A 98 -11.63 -3.80 16.89
N ARG A 99 -11.74 -4.88 17.66
CA ARG A 99 -11.84 -4.79 19.11
C ARG A 99 -10.54 -4.45 19.80
N LYS A 100 -9.42 -4.98 19.30
CA LYS A 100 -8.16 -5.00 20.05
C LYS A 100 -7.12 -4.04 19.48
N TYR A 101 -7.04 -3.89 18.17
CA TYR A 101 -5.92 -3.24 17.50
C TYR A 101 -6.29 -1.94 16.80
N LEU A 102 -7.51 -1.79 16.33
CA LEU A 102 -7.93 -0.60 15.57
C LEU A 102 -7.67 0.72 16.31
N GLY A 103 -7.84 0.74 17.62
CA GLY A 103 -7.56 1.91 18.47
C GLY A 103 -6.07 2.27 18.61
N GLU A 104 -5.17 1.40 18.17
CA GLU A 104 -3.72 1.63 18.17
C GLU A 104 -3.20 2.16 16.83
N VAL A 105 -4.01 2.08 15.77
CA VAL A 105 -3.65 2.55 14.42
C VAL A 105 -3.45 4.05 14.42
N LYS A 106 -2.36 4.51 13.80
CA LYS A 106 -2.00 5.93 13.68
C LYS A 106 -1.59 6.26 12.25
N PRO A 107 -1.82 7.49 11.77
CA PRO A 107 -1.26 7.91 10.51
C PRO A 107 0.25 8.08 10.61
N PHE A 108 0.93 7.80 9.50
CA PHE A 108 2.31 8.24 9.36
C PHE A 108 2.39 9.79 9.28
N PRO A 109 3.56 10.38 9.60
CA PRO A 109 3.74 11.84 9.48
C PRO A 109 3.41 12.35 8.08
N ALA A 110 2.85 13.55 8.02
CA ALA A 110 2.59 14.33 6.80
C ALA A 110 1.61 13.70 5.79
N VAL A 111 0.80 12.69 6.17
CA VAL A 111 -0.17 12.05 5.27
C VAL A 111 -1.17 13.09 4.73
N ARG A 112 -1.81 13.88 5.60
CA ARG A 112 -2.79 14.89 5.16
C ARG A 112 -2.13 15.96 4.32
N GLU A 113 -0.96 16.43 4.70
CA GLU A 113 -0.20 17.46 3.98
C GLU A 113 0.19 16.99 2.57
N LEU A 114 0.58 15.71 2.43
CA LEU A 114 0.86 15.10 1.12
C LEU A 114 -0.41 15.11 0.24
N PHE A 115 -1.56 14.75 0.79
CA PHE A 115 -2.84 14.77 0.05
C PHE A 115 -3.23 16.17 -0.36
N LEU A 116 -3.05 17.18 0.51
CA LEU A 116 -3.28 18.59 0.17
C LEU A 116 -2.36 19.02 -0.98
N LYS A 117 -1.08 18.63 -0.94
CA LYS A 117 -0.12 18.93 -2.02
C LYS A 117 -0.54 18.32 -3.36
N VAL A 118 -1.00 17.07 -3.36
CA VAL A 118 -1.54 16.40 -4.56
C VAL A 118 -2.71 17.18 -5.13
N LYS A 119 -3.65 17.60 -4.28
CA LYS A 119 -4.83 18.38 -4.71
C LYS A 119 -4.50 19.79 -5.17
N GLU A 120 -3.57 20.48 -4.52
CA GLU A 120 -3.06 21.79 -4.96
C GLU A 120 -2.50 21.76 -6.38
N ASN A 121 -1.93 20.63 -6.78
CA ASN A 121 -1.44 20.39 -8.14
C ASN A 121 -2.55 19.96 -9.12
N GLY A 122 -3.81 19.95 -8.71
CA GLY A 122 -4.95 19.60 -9.57
C GLY A 122 -5.06 18.10 -9.87
N GLN A 123 -4.37 17.25 -9.12
CA GLN A 123 -4.36 15.80 -9.31
C GLN A 123 -5.50 15.15 -8.52
N GLN A 124 -5.94 13.97 -8.98
CA GLN A 124 -6.93 13.18 -8.26
C GLN A 124 -6.25 12.23 -7.27
N VAL A 125 -6.92 12.02 -6.13
CA VAL A 125 -6.51 11.05 -5.10
C VAL A 125 -7.48 9.88 -5.12
N ALA A 126 -6.94 8.67 -5.18
CA ALA A 126 -7.69 7.43 -5.01
C ALA A 126 -7.06 6.58 -3.90
N LEU A 127 -7.91 5.81 -3.21
CA LEU A 127 -7.48 4.78 -2.25
C LEU A 127 -7.75 3.40 -2.82
N ALA A 128 -6.82 2.46 -2.61
CA ALA A 128 -6.95 1.07 -3.02
C ALA A 128 -6.52 0.14 -1.89
N SER A 129 -7.48 -0.27 -1.06
CA SER A 129 -7.25 -1.08 0.13
C SER A 129 -7.86 -2.47 0.05
N SER A 130 -7.17 -3.48 0.59
CA SER A 130 -7.72 -4.81 0.84
C SER A 130 -8.67 -4.86 2.06
N ALA A 131 -8.86 -3.75 2.78
CA ALA A 131 -9.80 -3.62 3.88
C ALA A 131 -11.25 -3.61 3.39
N LYS A 132 -12.19 -3.89 4.31
CA LYS A 132 -13.63 -3.72 4.07
C LYS A 132 -13.99 -2.23 4.04
N ALA A 133 -15.11 -1.89 3.39
CA ALA A 133 -15.55 -0.49 3.24
C ALA A 133 -15.74 0.24 4.59
N ASP A 134 -16.25 -0.44 5.60
CA ASP A 134 -16.45 0.13 6.95
C ASP A 134 -15.12 0.36 7.71
N GLU A 135 -14.10 -0.46 7.44
CA GLU A 135 -12.74 -0.24 7.94
C GLU A 135 -12.09 0.95 7.20
N LEU A 136 -12.29 1.05 5.88
CA LEU A 136 -11.76 2.12 5.05
C LEU A 136 -12.24 3.50 5.52
N GLU A 137 -13.56 3.66 5.75
CA GLU A 137 -14.13 4.90 6.31
C GLU A 137 -13.49 5.29 7.66
N THR A 138 -13.18 4.27 8.49
CA THR A 138 -12.50 4.51 9.77
C THR A 138 -11.04 4.94 9.57
N TYR A 139 -10.35 4.35 8.61
CA TYR A 139 -8.96 4.70 8.28
C TYR A 139 -8.83 6.12 7.74
N GLU A 140 -9.76 6.56 6.90
CA GLU A 140 -9.81 7.94 6.42
C GLU A 140 -9.96 8.94 7.58
N LYS A 141 -10.82 8.64 8.55
CA LYS A 141 -10.98 9.46 9.75
C LYS A 141 -9.71 9.49 10.60
N ILE A 142 -9.03 8.35 10.78
CA ILE A 142 -7.77 8.27 11.51
C ILE A 142 -6.69 9.11 10.80
N ALA A 143 -6.63 9.07 9.48
CA ALA A 143 -5.68 9.82 8.68
C ALA A 143 -6.08 11.28 8.44
N HIS A 144 -7.32 11.67 8.80
CA HIS A 144 -7.90 13.00 8.55
C HIS A 144 -7.91 13.40 7.06
N ILE A 145 -8.31 12.47 6.18
CA ILE A 145 -8.29 12.65 4.71
C ILE A 145 -9.65 12.49 4.04
N GLU A 146 -10.76 12.34 4.77
CA GLU A 146 -12.12 12.12 4.24
C GLU A 146 -12.56 13.19 3.24
N ASP A 147 -12.11 14.42 3.43
CA ASP A 147 -12.41 15.57 2.56
C ASP A 147 -11.49 15.68 1.33
N LEU A 148 -10.49 14.83 1.23
CA LEU A 148 -9.45 14.89 0.21
C LEU A 148 -9.51 13.75 -0.81
N VAL A 149 -10.17 12.66 -0.49
CA VAL A 149 -10.30 11.47 -1.35
C VAL A 149 -11.43 11.66 -2.36
N GLN A 150 -11.21 11.33 -3.63
CA GLN A 150 -12.23 11.36 -4.69
C GLN A 150 -12.73 9.99 -5.07
N VAL A 151 -11.86 8.99 -4.96
CA VAL A 151 -12.14 7.62 -5.37
C VAL A 151 -11.64 6.67 -4.29
N GLU A 152 -12.48 5.73 -3.92
CA GLU A 152 -12.16 4.68 -2.97
C GLU A 152 -12.46 3.32 -3.58
N THR A 153 -11.58 2.35 -3.34
CA THR A 153 -11.84 0.95 -3.61
C THR A 153 -11.47 0.09 -2.40
N SER A 154 -12.33 -0.84 -2.09
CA SER A 154 -12.25 -1.75 -0.95
C SER A 154 -12.19 -3.21 -1.41
N SER A 155 -12.05 -4.14 -0.47
CA SER A 155 -12.08 -5.57 -0.77
C SER A 155 -13.34 -6.03 -1.51
N ALA A 156 -14.45 -5.28 -1.43
CA ALA A 156 -15.69 -5.60 -2.15
C ALA A 156 -15.62 -5.31 -3.65
N ASP A 157 -14.65 -4.51 -4.08
CA ASP A 157 -14.46 -4.08 -5.47
C ASP A 157 -13.47 -4.96 -6.24
N ALA A 158 -12.84 -5.92 -5.57
CA ALA A 158 -11.87 -6.84 -6.13
C ALA A 158 -12.36 -8.29 -6.00
N GLU A 159 -12.32 -9.06 -7.09
CA GLU A 159 -12.61 -10.49 -7.04
C GLU A 159 -11.47 -11.25 -6.34
N ARG A 160 -10.25 -10.80 -6.58
CA ARG A 160 -9.02 -11.32 -5.97
C ARG A 160 -8.19 -10.19 -5.41
N SER A 161 -7.74 -10.35 -4.19
CA SER A 161 -6.90 -9.35 -3.53
C SER A 161 -5.47 -9.31 -4.08
N LYS A 162 -4.70 -8.28 -3.71
CA LYS A 162 -3.27 -8.17 -4.03
C LYS A 162 -2.54 -9.49 -3.72
N PRO A 163 -1.66 -9.97 -4.60
CA PRO A 163 -1.00 -9.30 -5.72
C PRO A 163 -1.76 -9.36 -7.06
N HIS A 164 -3.06 -9.67 -7.08
CA HIS A 164 -3.88 -9.53 -8.29
C HIS A 164 -4.21 -8.06 -8.55
N PRO A 165 -4.41 -7.68 -9.83
CA PRO A 165 -4.58 -6.27 -10.21
C PRO A 165 -5.96 -5.69 -9.91
N ASP A 166 -6.91 -6.52 -9.51
CA ASP A 166 -8.35 -6.26 -9.49
C ASP A 166 -8.69 -4.95 -8.76
N ILE A 167 -8.07 -4.67 -7.61
CA ILE A 167 -8.31 -3.45 -6.83
C ILE A 167 -7.85 -2.18 -7.56
N PHE A 168 -6.71 -2.24 -8.26
CA PHE A 168 -6.20 -1.12 -9.04
C PHE A 168 -6.97 -0.92 -10.34
N GLU A 169 -7.44 -1.99 -10.97
CA GLU A 169 -8.35 -1.92 -12.12
C GLU A 169 -9.68 -1.26 -11.73
N ALA A 170 -10.23 -1.59 -10.56
CA ALA A 170 -11.43 -0.96 -10.02
C ALA A 170 -11.20 0.55 -9.75
N ALA A 171 -10.06 0.91 -9.15
CA ALA A 171 -9.69 2.30 -8.92
C ALA A 171 -9.55 3.09 -10.23
N LEU A 172 -8.87 2.52 -11.23
CA LEU A 172 -8.76 3.11 -12.57
C LEU A 172 -10.12 3.36 -13.22
N ALA A 173 -11.03 2.38 -13.14
CA ALA A 173 -12.36 2.52 -13.71
C ALA A 173 -13.16 3.67 -13.07
N ARG A 174 -12.97 3.89 -11.76
CA ARG A 174 -13.62 4.99 -11.01
C ARG A 174 -12.97 6.35 -11.24
N LEU A 175 -11.67 6.41 -11.54
CA LEU A 175 -10.98 7.66 -11.91
C LEU A 175 -11.49 8.23 -13.24
N GLY A 176 -12.11 7.38 -14.07
CA GLY A 176 -12.76 7.78 -15.32
C GLY A 176 -11.87 7.69 -16.55
N ASN A 177 -12.51 7.71 -17.72
CA ASN A 177 -11.88 7.44 -19.01
C ASN A 177 -10.93 8.55 -19.52
N ASN A 178 -10.84 9.67 -18.81
CA ASN A 178 -10.00 10.81 -19.21
C ASN A 178 -8.58 10.73 -18.66
N ILE A 179 -8.26 9.69 -17.88
CA ILE A 179 -6.95 9.45 -17.27
C ILE A 179 -6.38 8.14 -17.82
N GLY A 180 -5.26 8.24 -18.52
CA GLY A 180 -4.53 7.08 -19.03
C GLY A 180 -3.74 6.37 -17.92
N ARG A 181 -3.43 5.08 -18.13
CA ARG A 181 -2.64 4.30 -17.13
C ARG A 181 -1.26 4.89 -16.88
N ASP A 182 -0.64 5.48 -17.88
CA ASP A 182 0.63 6.18 -17.85
C ASP A 182 0.59 7.50 -17.07
N GLU A 183 -0.61 8.05 -16.88
CA GLU A 183 -0.90 9.25 -16.07
C GLU A 183 -1.26 8.90 -14.61
N VAL A 184 -1.19 7.62 -14.23
CA VAL A 184 -1.47 7.16 -12.85
C VAL A 184 -0.22 6.59 -12.20
N VAL A 185 -0.02 6.95 -10.93
CA VAL A 185 1.05 6.40 -10.10
C VAL A 185 0.43 5.76 -8.86
N VAL A 186 0.88 4.56 -8.53
CA VAL A 186 0.53 3.88 -7.28
C VAL A 186 1.59 4.19 -6.23
N VAL A 187 1.18 4.42 -4.99
CA VAL A 187 2.05 4.49 -3.82
C VAL A 187 1.69 3.33 -2.90
N GLY A 188 2.67 2.51 -2.55
CA GLY A 188 2.47 1.35 -1.69
C GLY A 188 3.74 0.95 -0.94
N ASP A 189 3.60 0.24 0.17
CA ASP A 189 4.71 -0.17 1.04
C ASP A 189 5.16 -1.60 0.82
N SER A 190 4.34 -2.43 0.17
CA SER A 190 4.58 -3.87 0.06
C SER A 190 4.93 -4.32 -1.37
N PRO A 191 5.67 -5.45 -1.52
CA PRO A 191 5.85 -6.10 -2.81
C PRO A 191 4.53 -6.46 -3.50
N HIS A 192 3.47 -6.74 -2.71
CA HIS A 192 2.15 -7.11 -3.22
C HIS A 192 1.46 -5.96 -3.95
N ASP A 193 1.68 -4.71 -3.50
CA ASP A 193 1.23 -3.50 -4.20
C ASP A 193 1.92 -3.33 -5.53
N ALA A 194 3.25 -3.42 -5.52
CA ALA A 194 4.06 -3.26 -6.72
C ALA A 194 3.73 -4.33 -7.79
N GLU A 195 3.56 -5.60 -7.38
CA GLU A 195 3.16 -6.67 -8.28
C GLU A 195 1.76 -6.47 -8.85
N ALA A 196 0.79 -6.08 -8.01
CA ALA A 196 -0.58 -5.83 -8.42
C ALA A 196 -0.66 -4.65 -9.40
N ALA A 197 0.01 -3.53 -9.07
CA ALA A 197 0.09 -2.36 -9.93
C ALA A 197 0.76 -2.67 -11.28
N LYS A 198 1.88 -3.42 -11.27
CA LYS A 198 2.56 -3.88 -12.48
C LYS A 198 1.66 -4.71 -13.39
N ARG A 199 0.85 -5.62 -12.81
CA ARG A 199 -0.14 -6.42 -13.56
C ARG A 199 -1.27 -5.56 -14.12
N ALA A 200 -1.63 -4.46 -13.44
CA ALA A 200 -2.55 -3.45 -13.95
C ALA A 200 -1.91 -2.48 -14.96
N GLY A 201 -0.61 -2.62 -15.27
CA GLY A 201 0.11 -1.72 -16.18
C GLY A 201 0.39 -0.34 -15.59
N LEU A 202 0.46 -0.23 -14.25
CA LEU A 202 0.71 1.00 -13.52
C LEU A 202 2.15 1.07 -12.99
N ARG A 203 2.65 2.28 -12.82
CA ARG A 203 3.93 2.55 -12.16
C ARG A 203 3.73 2.61 -10.66
N THR A 204 4.70 2.10 -9.89
CA THR A 204 4.64 2.12 -8.42
C THR A 204 5.83 2.88 -7.82
N VAL A 205 5.53 3.78 -6.92
CA VAL A 205 6.46 4.39 -5.97
C VAL A 205 6.34 3.61 -4.67
N GLY A 206 7.46 3.06 -4.20
CA GLY A 206 7.51 2.34 -2.93
C GLY A 206 7.73 3.27 -1.75
N VAL A 207 7.18 2.92 -0.58
CA VAL A 207 7.53 3.55 0.70
C VAL A 207 8.00 2.47 1.69
N ARG A 208 8.99 2.83 2.55
CA ARG A 208 9.59 1.88 3.50
C ARG A 208 8.94 1.86 4.87
N CYS A 209 8.02 2.80 5.13
CA CYS A 209 7.39 2.95 6.45
C CYS A 209 6.59 1.73 6.88
N GLY A 210 6.06 0.92 5.97
CA GLY A 210 5.45 -0.36 6.27
C GLY A 210 6.44 -1.47 6.64
N GLY A 211 7.76 -1.21 6.50
CA GLY A 211 8.82 -2.09 7.00
C GLY A 211 9.18 -3.26 6.10
N PHE A 212 8.79 -3.23 4.83
CA PHE A 212 9.33 -4.17 3.84
C PHE A 212 10.74 -3.74 3.38
N PRO A 213 11.65 -4.69 3.14
CA PRO A 213 13.01 -4.37 2.67
C PRO A 213 13.00 -3.69 1.30
N GLU A 214 13.85 -2.69 1.11
CA GLU A 214 13.97 -1.97 -0.15
C GLU A 214 14.25 -2.88 -1.35
N HIS A 215 15.05 -3.94 -1.16
CA HIS A 215 15.36 -4.87 -2.25
C HIS A 215 14.14 -5.65 -2.73
N ASP A 216 13.19 -5.97 -1.84
CA ASP A 216 11.95 -6.65 -2.20
C ASP A 216 11.03 -5.72 -3.00
N LEU A 217 10.90 -4.45 -2.58
CA LEU A 217 10.14 -3.43 -3.30
C LEU A 217 10.71 -3.20 -4.72
N ARG A 218 12.04 -3.12 -4.84
CA ARG A 218 12.70 -2.99 -6.15
C ARG A 218 12.49 -4.21 -7.03
N ALA A 219 12.63 -5.41 -6.47
CA ALA A 219 12.43 -6.67 -7.20
C ALA A 219 10.98 -6.80 -7.70
N ALA A 220 9.99 -6.35 -6.92
CA ALA A 220 8.59 -6.33 -7.30
C ALA A 220 8.26 -5.31 -8.41
N GLY A 221 9.08 -4.26 -8.58
CA GLY A 221 8.96 -3.32 -9.69
C GLY A 221 8.73 -1.86 -9.30
N CYS A 222 8.96 -1.47 -8.04
CA CYS A 222 8.94 -0.06 -7.65
C CYS A 222 9.99 0.73 -8.45
N ILE A 223 9.56 1.81 -9.10
CA ILE A 223 10.43 2.65 -9.94
C ILE A 223 11.33 3.55 -9.11
N THR A 224 10.88 3.93 -7.91
CA THR A 224 11.64 4.67 -6.90
C THR A 224 11.08 4.33 -5.52
N ILE A 225 11.86 4.62 -4.46
CA ILE A 225 11.48 4.28 -3.08
C ILE A 225 11.84 5.46 -2.18
N TYR A 226 10.92 5.79 -1.27
CA TYR A 226 11.02 6.83 -0.26
C TYR A 226 10.84 6.25 1.14
N ASP A 227 11.15 7.02 2.17
CA ASP A 227 11.01 6.56 3.55
C ASP A 227 9.55 6.49 4.01
N GLY A 228 8.71 7.40 3.50
CA GLY A 228 7.30 7.46 3.83
C GLY A 228 6.62 8.70 3.26
N PRO A 229 5.39 9.03 3.71
CA PRO A 229 4.64 10.20 3.24
C PRO A 229 5.37 11.53 3.44
N GLU A 230 6.08 11.70 4.56
CA GLU A 230 6.85 12.92 4.86
C GLU A 230 7.99 13.12 3.85
N ASP A 231 8.79 12.09 3.57
CA ASP A 231 9.87 12.13 2.59
C ASP A 231 9.33 12.36 1.16
N LEU A 232 8.18 11.76 0.81
CA LEU A 232 7.48 12.03 -0.44
C LEU A 232 7.05 13.49 -0.55
N LEU A 233 6.55 14.09 0.52
CA LEU A 233 6.15 15.49 0.56
C LEU A 233 7.35 16.42 0.43
N GLU A 234 8.41 16.19 1.19
CA GLU A 234 9.64 17.00 1.16
C GLU A 234 10.29 17.05 -0.23
N HIS A 235 10.23 15.93 -0.94
CA HIS A 235 10.84 15.78 -2.27
C HIS A 235 9.83 15.84 -3.41
N TYR A 236 8.58 16.24 -3.16
CA TYR A 236 7.44 16.09 -4.06
C TYR A 236 7.74 16.50 -5.50
N GLU A 237 8.32 17.69 -5.70
CA GLU A 237 8.63 18.24 -7.04
C GLU A 237 9.67 17.40 -7.84
N HIS A 238 10.33 16.48 -7.18
CA HIS A 238 11.32 15.57 -7.77
C HIS A 238 10.85 14.12 -7.82
N THR A 239 9.64 13.85 -7.35
CA THR A 239 9.05 12.51 -7.37
C THR A 239 8.32 12.24 -8.69
N PRO A 240 8.03 10.98 -9.02
CA PRO A 240 7.13 10.64 -10.12
C PRO A 240 5.68 11.08 -9.90
N LEU A 241 5.34 11.57 -8.70
CA LEU A 241 4.01 12.10 -8.37
C LEU A 241 3.83 13.53 -8.89
N ALA A 242 4.90 14.31 -8.97
CA ALA A 242 4.81 15.72 -9.38
C ALA A 242 4.26 15.85 -10.80
N PRO A 243 3.43 16.87 -11.05
CA PRO A 243 3.13 17.31 -12.40
C PRO A 243 4.40 17.82 -13.08
N ALA A 244 4.55 17.58 -14.38
CA ALA A 244 5.76 17.98 -15.13
C ALA A 244 5.85 19.51 -15.34
#